data_00c319f14dc9ec4a1922f0916411e3cd
#
_entry.id   00c319f14dc9ec4a1922f0916411e3cd
#
_cell.length_a   1.000
_cell.length_b   1.000
_cell.length_c   1.000
_cell.angle_alpha   90.00
_cell.angle_beta   90.00
_cell.angle_gamma   90.00
#
_symmetry.space_group_name_H-M   'P 1'
#
loop_
_entity.id
_entity.type
_entity.pdbx_description
1 polymer ?
#
loop_
_entity_poly.entity_id
_entity_poly.type
_entity_poly.pdbx_seq_one_letter_code
_entity_poly.pdbx_strand_id
1 'polypeptide(L)'
;MEYGGSQIMEKLMNILREIDSSIAWDKEEKLIDDRIMDSFMVISLISELEDQFQIEIDASEIIPENLNSVNAMWRMITKLQES
;
A
#
# COMPACT_ATOMS: atom_id res chain seq x y z
N MET A 1 21.13 12.81 3.23
CA MET A 1 20.69 11.80 4.18
C MET A 1 19.35 11.19 3.79
N GLU A 2 19.34 9.90 3.65
CA GLU A 2 18.13 9.19 3.29
C GLU A 2 17.28 8.87 4.51
N TYR A 3 15.97 8.92 4.31
CA TYR A 3 15.03 8.58 5.34
C TYR A 3 14.29 7.32 4.94
N GLY A 4 14.06 6.44 5.92
CA GLY A 4 13.33 5.21 5.67
C GLY A 4 11.97 5.47 5.03
N GLY A 5 11.29 6.53 5.45
CA GLY A 5 10.00 6.87 4.89
C GLY A 5 10.04 7.16 3.40
N SER A 6 11.10 7.83 2.95
CA SER A 6 11.26 8.13 1.53
C SER A 6 11.46 6.87 0.70
N GLN A 7 12.27 5.95 1.22
CA GLN A 7 12.52 4.69 0.53
C GLN A 7 11.28 3.80 0.53
N ILE A 8 10.52 3.82 1.61
CA ILE A 8 9.27 3.06 1.69
C ILE A 8 8.29 3.55 0.64
N MET A 9 8.14 4.86 0.53
CA MET A 9 7.20 5.44 -0.43
C MET A 9 7.58 5.09 -1.86
N GLU A 10 8.86 5.17 -2.19
CA GLU A 10 9.33 4.86 -3.53
C GLU A 10 9.07 3.40 -3.88
N LYS A 11 9.38 2.51 -2.95
CA LYS A 11 9.16 1.08 -3.16
C LYS A 11 7.67 0.77 -3.28
N LEU A 12 6.86 1.42 -2.45
CA LEU A 12 5.42 1.25 -2.49
C LEU A 12 4.86 1.67 -3.84
N MET A 13 5.28 2.83 -4.34
CA MET A 13 4.81 3.31 -5.63
C MET A 13 5.19 2.36 -6.76
N ASN A 14 6.40 1.79 -6.70
CA ASN A 14 6.82 0.84 -7.71
C ASN A 14 5.94 -0.42 -7.72
N ILE A 15 5.60 -0.90 -6.51
CA ILE A 15 4.71 -2.06 -6.39
C ILE A 15 3.35 -1.75 -7.00
N LEU A 16 2.80 -0.59 -6.67
CA LEU A 16 1.48 -0.20 -7.17
C LEU A 16 1.46 -0.06 -8.68
N ARG A 17 2.51 0.53 -9.25
CA ARG A 17 2.59 0.68 -10.70
C ARG A 17 2.70 -0.66 -11.41
N GLU A 18 3.31 -1.64 -10.78
CA GLU A 18 3.39 -2.97 -11.36
C GLU A 18 2.04 -3.67 -11.33
N ILE A 19 1.23 -3.37 -10.32
CA ILE A 19 -0.11 -3.94 -10.24
C ILE A 19 -1.00 -3.35 -11.33
N ASP A 20 -0.98 -2.03 -11.46
CA ASP A 20 -1.77 -1.36 -12.50
C ASP A 20 -1.17 0.03 -12.75
N SER A 21 -0.53 0.19 -13.89
CA SER A 21 0.14 1.44 -14.23
C SER A 21 -0.82 2.52 -14.71
N SER A 22 -2.09 2.18 -14.93
CA SER A 22 -3.06 3.15 -15.44
C SER A 22 -3.73 3.97 -14.33
N ILE A 23 -3.53 3.58 -13.07
CA ILE A 23 -4.15 4.27 -11.94
C ILE A 23 -3.23 5.39 -11.47
N ALA A 24 -3.80 6.56 -11.20
CA ALA A 24 -3.07 7.69 -10.64
C ALA A 24 -2.96 7.52 -9.13
N TRP A 25 -2.11 6.61 -8.69
CA TRP A 25 -2.02 6.19 -7.30
C TRP A 25 -1.79 7.35 -6.34
N ASP A 26 -0.97 8.30 -6.75
CA ASP A 26 -0.60 9.42 -5.88
C ASP A 26 -1.71 10.45 -5.72
N LYS A 27 -2.76 10.34 -6.53
CA LYS A 27 -3.86 11.31 -6.50
C LYS A 27 -5.16 10.74 -5.95
N GLU A 28 -5.26 9.42 -5.88
CA GLU A 28 -6.48 8.78 -5.44
C GLU A 28 -6.50 8.66 -3.93
N GLU A 29 -7.64 9.00 -3.32
CA GLU A 29 -7.79 8.92 -1.87
C GLU A 29 -8.94 8.03 -1.44
N LYS A 30 -9.61 7.40 -2.39
CA LYS A 30 -10.71 6.50 -2.11
C LYS A 30 -10.59 5.23 -2.95
N LEU A 31 -9.39 4.67 -2.98
CA LEU A 31 -9.11 3.51 -3.82
C LEU A 31 -10.05 2.36 -3.55
N ILE A 32 -10.39 2.12 -2.31
CA ILE A 32 -11.32 1.05 -1.94
C ILE A 32 -12.76 1.54 -2.05
N ASP A 33 -13.05 2.71 -1.49
CA ASP A 33 -14.43 3.22 -1.44
C ASP A 33 -14.99 3.47 -2.83
N ASP A 34 -14.17 3.93 -3.76
CA ASP A 34 -14.59 4.17 -5.14
C ASP A 34 -14.40 2.96 -6.03
N ARG A 35 -13.99 1.84 -5.46
CA ARG A 35 -13.81 0.56 -6.17
C ARG A 35 -12.80 0.66 -7.29
N ILE A 36 -11.80 1.51 -7.11
CA ILE A 36 -10.68 1.60 -8.05
C ILE A 36 -9.84 0.33 -7.94
N MET A 37 -9.65 -0.18 -6.70
CA MET A 37 -9.01 -1.46 -6.48
C MET A 37 -10.07 -2.53 -6.20
N ASP A 38 -10.00 -3.63 -6.94
CA ASP A 38 -10.87 -4.77 -6.68
C ASP A 38 -10.18 -5.77 -5.75
N SER A 39 -10.88 -6.86 -5.45
CA SER A 39 -10.39 -7.86 -4.50
C SER A 39 -9.07 -8.48 -4.94
N PHE A 40 -8.93 -8.76 -6.24
CA PHE A 40 -7.68 -9.32 -6.76
C PHE A 40 -6.52 -8.39 -6.55
N MET A 41 -6.74 -7.11 -6.82
CA MET A 41 -5.68 -6.11 -6.65
C MET A 41 -5.28 -5.99 -5.19
N VAL A 42 -6.27 -6.03 -4.28
CA VAL A 42 -5.98 -5.95 -2.86
C VAL A 42 -5.15 -7.16 -2.41
N ILE A 43 -5.54 -8.35 -2.84
CA ILE A 43 -4.81 -9.57 -2.48
C ILE A 43 -3.38 -9.50 -3.00
N SER A 44 -3.21 -9.11 -4.26
CA SER A 44 -1.88 -8.98 -4.85
C SER A 44 -1.04 -7.95 -4.11
N LEU A 45 -1.66 -6.82 -3.78
CA LEU A 45 -0.97 -5.75 -3.06
C LEU A 45 -0.50 -6.22 -1.69
N ILE A 46 -1.39 -6.85 -0.92
CA ILE A 46 -1.04 -7.31 0.41
C ILE A 46 0.12 -8.30 0.34
N SER A 47 0.05 -9.23 -0.59
CA SER A 47 1.10 -10.23 -0.75
C SER A 47 2.45 -9.58 -1.06
N GLU A 48 2.45 -8.60 -1.98
CA GLU A 48 3.68 -7.90 -2.34
C GLU A 48 4.23 -7.08 -1.18
N LEU A 49 3.35 -6.43 -0.44
CA LEU A 49 3.80 -5.61 0.69
C LEU A 49 4.44 -6.48 1.76
N GLU A 50 3.85 -7.63 2.04
CA GLU A 50 4.44 -8.53 3.03
C GLU A 50 5.81 -9.02 2.59
N ASP A 51 5.94 -9.35 1.31
CA ASP A 51 7.19 -9.86 0.78
C ASP A 51 8.27 -8.78 0.71
N GLN A 52 7.91 -7.63 0.15
CA GLN A 52 8.90 -6.58 -0.11
C GLN A 52 9.35 -5.85 1.15
N PHE A 53 8.46 -5.71 2.12
CA PHE A 53 8.76 -4.98 3.35
C PHE A 53 9.00 -5.88 4.54
N GLN A 54 8.88 -7.19 4.36
CA GLN A 54 9.12 -8.17 5.43
C GLN A 54 8.23 -7.89 6.63
N ILE A 55 6.94 -7.69 6.38
CA ILE A 55 5.95 -7.43 7.42
C ILE A 55 4.83 -8.45 7.32
N GLU A 56 4.06 -8.57 8.39
CA GLU A 56 2.84 -9.38 8.40
C GLU A 56 1.65 -8.44 8.48
N ILE A 57 0.74 -8.58 7.54
CA ILE A 57 -0.46 -7.75 7.49
C ILE A 57 -1.65 -8.60 7.90
N ASP A 58 -2.07 -8.42 9.16
CA ASP A 58 -3.21 -9.13 9.69
C ASP A 58 -4.49 -8.69 8.98
N ALA A 59 -5.49 -9.58 8.94
CA ALA A 59 -6.76 -9.26 8.29
C ALA A 59 -7.40 -7.99 8.87
N SER A 60 -7.19 -7.73 10.15
CA SER A 60 -7.74 -6.54 10.80
C SER A 60 -7.15 -5.25 10.24
N GLU A 61 -6.01 -5.33 9.57
CA GLU A 61 -5.39 -4.15 8.94
C GLU A 61 -5.91 -3.91 7.52
N ILE A 62 -6.58 -4.89 6.94
CA ILE A 62 -7.05 -4.80 5.56
C ILE A 62 -8.42 -4.13 5.55
N ILE A 63 -8.42 -2.84 5.79
CA ILE A 63 -9.62 -2.02 5.89
C ILE A 63 -9.44 -0.77 5.02
N PRO A 64 -10.55 -0.15 4.60
CA PRO A 64 -10.46 1.03 3.72
C PRO A 64 -9.58 2.13 4.27
N GLU A 65 -9.64 2.37 5.58
CA GLU A 65 -8.84 3.42 6.20
C GLU A 65 -7.34 3.25 5.95
N ASN A 66 -6.90 2.01 5.75
CA ASN A 66 -5.48 1.73 5.52
C ASN A 66 -5.12 1.62 4.04
N LEU A 67 -6.11 1.47 3.17
CA LEU A 67 -5.85 1.15 1.77
C LEU A 67 -6.43 2.15 0.78
N ASN A 68 -7.16 3.16 1.26
CA ASN A 68 -7.79 4.12 0.36
C ASN A 68 -6.82 5.05 -0.35
N SER A 69 -5.62 5.19 0.18
CA SER A 69 -4.63 6.09 -0.43
C SER A 69 -3.23 5.56 -0.18
N VAL A 70 -2.30 6.03 -1.00
CA VAL A 70 -0.90 5.68 -0.84
C VAL A 70 -0.38 6.14 0.52
N ASN A 71 -0.80 7.32 0.96
CA ASN A 71 -0.38 7.81 2.27
C ASN A 71 -0.88 6.91 3.39
N ALA A 72 -2.11 6.41 3.30
CA ALA A 72 -2.64 5.49 4.30
C ALA A 72 -1.85 4.19 4.31
N MET A 73 -1.52 3.67 3.13
CA MET A 73 -0.72 2.46 3.00
C MET A 73 0.66 2.67 3.61
N TRP A 74 1.27 3.82 3.34
CA TRP A 74 2.58 4.15 3.88
C TRP A 74 2.57 4.17 5.40
N ARG A 75 1.53 4.77 5.99
CA ARG A 75 1.41 4.80 7.45
C ARG A 75 1.25 3.40 8.02
N MET A 76 0.46 2.55 7.36
CA MET A 76 0.29 1.17 7.80
C MET A 76 1.61 0.41 7.76
N ILE A 77 2.34 0.53 6.65
CA ILE A 77 3.61 -0.17 6.49
C ILE A 77 4.59 0.28 7.57
N THR A 78 4.69 1.58 7.77
CA THR A 78 5.61 2.13 8.77
C THR A 78 5.26 1.62 10.17
N LYS A 79 3.98 1.61 10.50
CA LYS A 79 3.53 1.12 11.79
C LYS A 79 3.91 -0.35 11.99
N LEU A 80 3.70 -1.16 10.96
CA LEU A 80 3.98 -2.59 11.07
C LEU A 80 5.46 -2.88 11.12
N GLN A 81 6.28 -2.05 10.49
CA GLN A 81 7.72 -2.22 10.57
C GLN A 81 8.26 -1.89 11.96
N GLU A 82 7.55 -1.08 12.71
CA GLU A 82 7.97 -0.69 14.05
C GLU A 82 7.47 -1.64 15.13
N SER A 83 6.64 -2.59 14.76
CA SER A 83 6.06 -3.54 15.71
C SER A 83 7.05 -4.62 16.15
#